data_90d722add842ff1506b9b108cacd6eac
#
_entry.id   90d722add842ff1506b9b108cacd6eac
#
_cell.length_a   1.000
_cell.length_b   1.000
_cell.length_c   1.000
_cell.angle_alpha   90.00
_cell.angle_beta   90.00
_cell.angle_gamma   90.00
#
_symmetry.space_group_name_H-M   'P 1'
#
loop_
_entity.id
_entity.type
_entity.pdbx_description
1 polymer ?
#
loop_
_entity_poly.entity_id
_entity_poly.type
_entity_poly.pdbx_seq_one_letter_code
_entity_poly.pdbx_strand_id
1 'polypeptide(L)' 'MKRFEIWATFENGMTAKVETHKRMKSAELAVDAMNYKNLNDAAQGYGFPYGVPTYSIKTIVK' A
#
# COMPACT_ATOMS: atom_id res chain seq x y z
N MET A 1 -1.75 -21.49 -6.80
CA MET A 1 -2.02 -20.75 -5.57
C MET A 1 -2.12 -19.26 -5.87
N LYS A 2 -3.02 -18.58 -5.18
CA LYS A 2 -3.16 -17.14 -5.32
C LYS A 2 -2.28 -16.42 -4.32
N ARG A 3 -1.69 -15.32 -4.73
CA ARG A 3 -0.97 -14.42 -3.85
C ARG A 3 -1.50 -13.02 -4.06
N PHE A 4 -1.46 -12.21 -3.03
CA PHE A 4 -1.97 -10.85 -3.05
C PHE A 4 -0.81 -9.91 -2.73
N GLU A 5 -0.41 -9.15 -3.74
CA GLU A 5 0.69 -8.20 -3.61
C GLU A 5 0.15 -6.82 -3.32
N ILE A 6 0.73 -6.16 -2.33
CA ILE A 6 0.39 -4.78 -2.02
C ILE A 6 1.42 -3.88 -2.71
N TRP A 7 0.93 -2.96 -3.52
CA TRP A 7 1.76 -2.02 -4.26
C TRP A 7 1.46 -0.59 -3.82
N ALA A 8 2.51 0.18 -3.63
CA ALA A 8 2.42 1.61 -3.38
C ALA A 8 2.57 2.35 -4.70
N THR A 9 1.69 3.31 -4.96
CA THR A 9 1.75 4.18 -6.12
C THR A 9 1.97 5.60 -5.63
N PHE A 10 3.04 6.23 -6.10
CA PHE A 10 3.40 7.60 -5.72
C PHE A 10 2.88 8.60 -6.75
N GLU A 11 2.79 9.88 -6.35
CA GLU A 11 2.26 10.94 -7.22
C GLU A 11 3.05 11.12 -8.51
N ASN A 12 4.35 10.80 -8.50
CA ASN A 12 5.19 10.88 -9.68
C ASN A 12 5.00 9.69 -10.64
N GLY A 13 4.07 8.78 -10.33
CA GLY A 13 3.78 7.62 -11.15
C GLY A 13 4.63 6.39 -10.84
N MET A 14 5.59 6.50 -9.93
CA MET A 14 6.39 5.34 -9.53
C MET A 14 5.58 4.38 -8.69
N THR A 15 5.86 3.09 -8.85
CA THR A 15 5.22 2.03 -8.06
C THR A 15 6.27 1.14 -7.42
N ALA A 16 5.94 0.59 -6.26
CA ALA A 16 6.84 -0.33 -5.57
C ALA A 16 6.02 -1.39 -4.84
N LYS A 17 6.48 -2.63 -4.91
CA LYS A 17 5.86 -3.71 -4.16
C LYS A 17 6.29 -3.59 -2.70
N VAL A 18 5.31 -3.59 -1.79
CA VAL A 18 5.54 -3.40 -0.36
C VAL A 18 5.51 -4.73 0.39
N GLU A 19 4.45 -5.50 0.18
CA GLU A 19 4.24 -6.76 0.88
C GLU A 19 3.57 -7.77 -0.03
N THR A 20 3.63 -9.04 0.38
CA THR A 20 2.90 -10.14 -0.27
C THR A 20 2.16 -10.92 0.80
N HIS A 21 0.88 -11.19 0.58
CA HIS A 21 0.04 -11.96 1.49
C HIS A 21 -0.56 -13.16 0.78
N LYS A 22 -0.80 -14.22 1.53
CA LYS A 22 -1.44 -15.43 1.01
C LYS A 22 -2.96 -15.34 1.00
N ARG A 23 -3.53 -14.41 1.77
CA ARG A 23 -4.98 -14.25 1.90
C ARG A 23 -5.38 -12.82 1.60
N MET A 24 -6.50 -12.66 0.87
CA MET A 24 -7.02 -11.33 0.54
C MET A 24 -7.36 -10.53 1.80
N LYS A 25 -7.97 -11.17 2.78
CA LYS A 25 -8.36 -10.49 4.01
C LYS A 25 -7.15 -9.88 4.73
N SER A 26 -6.05 -10.60 4.81
CA SER A 26 -4.82 -10.09 5.40
C SER A 26 -4.27 -8.90 4.60
N ALA A 27 -4.32 -8.99 3.27
CA ALA A 27 -3.86 -7.91 2.41
C ALA A 27 -4.73 -6.66 2.60
N GLU A 28 -6.04 -6.81 2.67
CA GLU A 28 -6.96 -5.70 2.87
C GLU A 28 -6.70 -5.00 4.21
N LEU A 29 -6.52 -5.77 5.28
CA LEU A 29 -6.22 -5.21 6.59
C LEU A 29 -4.89 -4.46 6.58
N ALA A 30 -3.89 -4.99 5.90
CA ALA A 30 -2.60 -4.35 5.79
C ALA A 30 -2.70 -3.02 5.01
N VAL A 31 -3.44 -3.00 3.91
CA VAL A 31 -3.65 -1.79 3.12
C VAL A 31 -4.37 -0.73 3.95
N ASP A 32 -5.41 -1.10 4.67
CA ASP A 32 -6.15 -0.18 5.52
C ASP A 32 -5.26 0.42 6.60
N ALA A 33 -4.43 -0.40 7.24
CA ALA A 33 -3.50 0.06 8.27
C ALA A 33 -2.46 1.02 7.70
N MET A 34 -1.91 0.73 6.53
CA MET A 34 -0.93 1.59 5.88
C MET A 34 -1.53 2.93 5.47
N ASN A 35 -2.74 2.92 4.90
CA ASN A 35 -3.43 4.13 4.50
C ASN A 35 -3.75 4.99 5.71
N TYR A 36 -4.22 4.39 6.79
CA TYR A 36 -4.52 5.10 8.03
C TYR A 36 -3.27 5.77 8.59
N LYS A 37 -2.15 5.04 8.62
CA LYS A 37 -0.88 5.57 9.12
C LYS A 37 -0.41 6.76 8.28
N ASN A 38 -0.49 6.64 6.95
CA ASN A 38 -0.08 7.72 6.06
C ASN A 38 -0.93 8.97 6.24
N LEU A 39 -2.24 8.81 6.37
CA LEU A 39 -3.14 9.94 6.62
C LEU A 39 -2.81 10.62 7.95
N ASN A 40 -2.53 9.84 8.99
CA ASN A 40 -2.19 10.36 10.30
C ASN A 40 -0.86 11.11 10.26
N ASP A 41 0.16 10.56 9.60
CA ASP A 41 1.46 11.20 9.48
C ASP A 41 1.35 12.52 8.70
N ALA A 42 0.57 12.53 7.61
CA ALA A 42 0.35 13.74 6.83
C ALA A 42 -0.36 14.82 7.65
N ALA A 43 -1.35 14.42 8.46
CA ALA A 43 -2.08 15.36 9.33
C ALA A 43 -1.17 15.96 10.41
N GLN A 44 -0.12 15.24 10.82
CA GLN A 44 0.83 15.73 11.81
C GLN A 44 1.96 16.55 11.20
N GLY A 45 1.95 16.76 9.89
CA GLY A 45 2.94 17.59 9.22
C GLY A 45 4.21 16.88 8.77
N TYR A 46 4.24 15.54 8.84
CA TYR A 46 5.38 14.80 8.30
C TYR A 46 5.40 14.90 6.78
N GLY A 47 6.55 15.23 6.21
CA GLY A 47 6.69 15.36 4.77
C GLY A 47 6.85 14.02 4.07
N PHE A 48 6.27 13.93 2.89
CA PHE A 48 6.48 12.81 1.98
C PHE A 48 7.16 13.36 0.73
N PRO A 49 8.43 12.98 0.46
CA PRO A 49 9.20 13.56 -0.67
C PRO A 49 8.53 13.40 -2.03
N TYR A 50 7.76 12.32 -2.21
CA TYR A 50 7.09 11.99 -3.47
C TYR A 50 5.57 12.03 -3.35
N GLY A 51 5.04 12.73 -2.33
CA GLY A 51 3.62 12.72 -2.02
C GLY A 51 3.21 11.51 -1.20
N VAL A 52 1.97 11.50 -0.72
CA VAL A 52 1.43 10.39 0.07
C VAL A 52 1.12 9.23 -0.89
N PRO A 53 1.74 8.05 -0.71
CA PRO A 53 1.47 6.94 -1.61
C PRO A 53 0.07 6.38 -1.43
N THR A 54 -0.48 5.85 -2.52
CA THR A 54 -1.75 5.13 -2.50
C THR A 54 -1.43 3.63 -2.61
N TYR A 55 -2.05 2.82 -1.76
CA TYR A 55 -1.81 1.38 -1.77
C TYR A 55 -2.91 0.67 -2.53
N SER A 56 -2.53 -0.35 -3.30
CA SER A 56 -3.46 -1.18 -4.04
C SER A 56 -3.06 -2.65 -3.90
N ILE A 57 -4.03 -3.54 -4.12
CA ILE A 57 -3.81 -4.98 -4.06
C ILE A 57 -3.84 -5.54 -5.47
N LYS A 58 -2.79 -6.29 -5.82
CA LYS A 58 -2.72 -6.98 -7.10
C LYS A 58 -2.79 -8.48 -6.84
N THR A 59 -3.75 -9.15 -7.47
CA THR A 59 -3.90 -10.59 -7.35
C THR A 59 -3.01 -11.29 -8.37
N ILE A 60 -2.13 -12.16 -7.87
CA ILE A 60 -1.26 -12.96 -8.70
C ILE A 60 -1.72 -14.42 -8.60
N VAL A 61 -1.99 -15.03 -9.73
CA VAL A 61 -2.37 -16.44 -9.80
C VAL A 61 -1.22 -17.22 -10.40
N LYS A 62 -0.73 -18.17 -9.64
CA LYS A 62 0.37 -19.04 -10.09
C LYS A 62 -0.04 -20.49 -10.03
#